data_da48f5dc5a7a623d3a7c6092e99a402a
#
_entry.id   da48f5dc5a7a623d3a7c6092e99a402a
#
_cell.length_a   1.000
_cell.length_b   1.000
_cell.length_c   1.000
_cell.angle_alpha   90.00
_cell.angle_beta   90.00
_cell.angle_gamma   90.00
#
_symmetry.space_group_name_H-M   'P 1'
#
loop_
_entity.id
_entity.type
_entity.pdbx_description
1 polymer ?
#
loop_
_entity_poly.entity_id
_entity_poly.type
_entity_poly.pdbx_seq_one_letter_code
_entity_poly.pdbx_strand_id
1 'polypeptide(L)'
;MKELWVILLIVSFGFLSLEIGLSTAILEIVAGIIGGNLLDVGSLPWIDFMANYGILGLMFLAGLELDKEELKKHAKHSLLLASSAYFVPFCVIFLATLPIFNLDIKQSALVAIALSTTSLALLYPILRERGLLNLQIGHVIMAAAMLIDIWSMISLTIIFAAIDYVTISFFAVLILFMWYAPKLGRWLFSRYRENLAEMELKFLLLILLALLFFAEKVMVSEAVLAFMMGFLFSEVLEEHGTLVDKLKGIVFAFFSPIFFFKAGSFMKFSIMNSTSLIVAAFLLPLSFFSKYLSSKVVFKRLRGGESLSKFVGVIFNFRLTFGIVSALFGLKAGIINPETYTAIITVIIASALISSIITRKEEGQIIQ
;
A
#
# COMPACT_ATOMS: atom_id res chain seq x y z
N MET A 1 -0.68 -27.21 14.63
CA MET A 1 0.31 -27.60 13.60
C MET A 1 0.27 -26.70 12.35
N LYS A 2 -0.92 -26.27 11.89
CA LYS A 2 -1.04 -25.36 10.73
C LYS A 2 -0.36 -23.99 11.00
N GLU A 3 -0.44 -23.51 12.23
CA GLU A 3 0.17 -22.26 12.70
C GLU A 3 1.69 -22.26 12.52
N LEU A 4 2.33 -23.40 12.90
CA LEU A 4 3.77 -23.56 12.75
C LEU A 4 4.20 -23.47 11.28
N TRP A 5 3.44 -24.10 10.37
CA TRP A 5 3.71 -24.02 8.94
C TRP A 5 3.61 -22.62 8.37
N VAL A 6 2.64 -21.82 8.84
CA VAL A 6 2.52 -20.41 8.42
C VAL A 6 3.77 -19.63 8.80
N ILE A 7 4.18 -19.68 10.06
CA ILE A 7 5.36 -18.95 10.53
C ILE A 7 6.63 -19.46 9.82
N LEU A 8 6.76 -20.79 9.65
CA LEU A 8 7.90 -21.38 8.97
C LEU A 8 8.00 -20.92 7.51
N LEU A 9 6.88 -20.88 6.79
CA LEU A 9 6.84 -20.35 5.41
C LEU A 9 7.23 -18.88 5.38
N ILE A 10 6.64 -18.03 6.23
CA ILE A 10 6.96 -16.59 6.27
C ILE A 10 8.45 -16.39 6.54
N VAL A 11 9.02 -17.04 7.55
CA VAL A 11 10.44 -16.89 7.91
C VAL A 11 11.36 -17.42 6.80
N SER A 12 11.05 -18.61 6.24
CA SER A 12 11.88 -19.19 5.17
C SER A 12 11.91 -18.32 3.91
N PHE A 13 10.75 -17.78 3.51
CA PHE A 13 10.66 -16.89 2.37
C PHE A 13 11.23 -15.49 2.68
N GLY A 14 11.18 -15.05 3.95
CA GLY A 14 11.89 -13.87 4.42
C GLY A 14 13.41 -14.01 4.25
N PHE A 15 14.02 -15.10 4.68
CA PHE A 15 15.44 -15.38 4.43
C PHE A 15 15.76 -15.45 2.93
N LEU A 16 14.93 -16.15 2.15
CA LEU A 16 15.10 -16.24 0.71
C LEU A 16 15.06 -14.85 0.04
N SER A 17 14.24 -13.93 0.55
CA SER A 17 14.17 -12.57 0.02
C SER A 17 15.48 -11.81 0.17
N LEU A 18 16.15 -11.98 1.30
CA LEU A 18 17.46 -11.36 1.57
C LEU A 18 18.53 -11.92 0.65
N GLU A 19 18.58 -13.23 0.45
CA GLU A 19 19.56 -13.90 -0.43
C GLU A 19 19.38 -13.50 -1.91
N ILE A 20 18.12 -13.44 -2.39
CA ILE A 20 17.81 -13.05 -3.77
C ILE A 20 17.84 -11.53 -3.93
N GLY A 21 17.70 -10.78 -2.81
CA GLY A 21 17.60 -9.31 -2.78
C GLY A 21 16.30 -8.81 -3.43
N LEU A 22 15.20 -9.51 -3.25
CA LEU A 22 13.86 -9.07 -3.59
C LEU A 22 13.15 -8.53 -2.34
N SER A 23 12.08 -7.77 -2.54
CA SER A 23 11.24 -7.31 -1.41
C SER A 23 10.67 -8.50 -0.64
N THR A 24 10.78 -8.47 0.70
CA THR A 24 10.18 -9.47 1.60
C THR A 24 8.68 -9.62 1.37
N ALA A 25 7.97 -8.51 1.15
CA ALA A 25 6.55 -8.52 0.87
C ALA A 25 6.16 -9.39 -0.34
N ILE A 26 6.97 -9.38 -1.42
CA ILE A 26 6.72 -10.24 -2.58
C ILE A 26 6.83 -11.71 -2.20
N LEU A 27 7.89 -12.06 -1.45
CA LEU A 27 8.16 -13.44 -1.07
C LEU A 27 7.14 -13.94 -0.02
N GLU A 28 6.66 -13.07 0.85
CA GLU A 28 5.59 -13.36 1.81
C GLU A 28 4.24 -13.62 1.10
N ILE A 29 3.94 -12.92 0.00
CA ILE A 29 2.79 -13.22 -0.86
C ILE A 29 2.95 -14.59 -1.50
N VAL A 30 4.13 -14.91 -2.03
CA VAL A 30 4.42 -16.22 -2.62
C VAL A 30 4.28 -17.34 -1.56
N ALA A 31 4.80 -17.12 -0.34
CA ALA A 31 4.60 -18.02 0.78
C ALA A 31 3.10 -18.24 1.08
N GLY A 32 2.31 -17.16 1.00
CA GLY A 32 0.86 -17.19 1.15
C GLY A 32 0.16 -17.99 0.05
N ILE A 33 0.57 -17.84 -1.21
CA ILE A 33 0.05 -18.65 -2.33
C ILE A 33 0.30 -20.13 -2.06
N ILE A 34 1.51 -20.48 -1.66
CA ILE A 34 1.87 -21.87 -1.32
C ILE A 34 1.05 -22.38 -0.12
N GLY A 35 1.04 -21.63 0.98
CA GLY A 35 0.31 -22.00 2.19
C GLY A 35 -1.21 -22.12 1.98
N GLY A 36 -1.80 -21.21 1.20
CA GLY A 36 -3.21 -21.22 0.89
C GLY A 36 -3.65 -22.38 -0.02
N ASN A 37 -2.77 -22.87 -0.90
CA ASN A 37 -3.09 -23.93 -1.84
C ASN A 37 -2.70 -25.34 -1.33
N LEU A 38 -1.58 -25.46 -0.64
CA LEU A 38 -1.07 -26.76 -0.20
C LEU A 38 -1.53 -27.14 1.20
N LEU A 39 -1.70 -26.17 2.10
CA LEU A 39 -1.96 -26.40 3.50
C LEU A 39 -3.35 -25.94 3.97
N ASP A 40 -4.09 -25.26 3.08
CA ASP A 40 -5.39 -24.63 3.38
C ASP A 40 -5.39 -23.85 4.69
N VAL A 41 -4.34 -23.04 4.87
CA VAL A 41 -4.14 -22.22 6.08
C VAL A 41 -4.77 -20.84 5.99
N GLY A 42 -5.23 -20.44 4.81
CA GLY A 42 -5.81 -19.11 4.57
C GLY A 42 -7.14 -18.84 5.30
N SER A 43 -7.80 -19.88 5.85
CA SER A 43 -9.08 -19.80 6.55
C SER A 43 -8.97 -19.75 8.09
N LEU A 44 -7.76 -19.61 8.63
CA LEU A 44 -7.56 -19.58 10.08
C LEU A 44 -7.95 -18.21 10.68
N PRO A 45 -8.89 -18.13 11.66
CA PRO A 45 -9.39 -16.84 12.17
C PRO A 45 -8.32 -15.92 12.75
N TRP A 46 -7.26 -16.47 13.36
CA TRP A 46 -6.17 -15.68 13.92
C TRP A 46 -5.36 -14.97 12.81
N ILE A 47 -5.23 -15.59 11.62
CA ILE A 47 -4.57 -14.97 10.46
C ILE A 47 -5.37 -13.74 10.00
N ASP A 48 -6.71 -13.82 9.98
CA ASP A 48 -7.56 -12.70 9.61
C ASP A 48 -7.38 -11.52 10.56
N PHE A 49 -7.39 -11.80 11.87
CA PHE A 49 -7.19 -10.78 12.90
C PHE A 49 -5.80 -10.11 12.77
N MET A 50 -4.74 -10.90 12.66
CA MET A 50 -3.38 -10.40 12.54
C MET A 50 -3.16 -9.65 11.20
N ALA A 51 -3.73 -10.14 10.11
CA ALA A 51 -3.64 -9.48 8.81
C ALA A 51 -4.34 -8.12 8.81
N ASN A 52 -5.48 -7.98 9.50
CA ASN A 52 -6.13 -6.68 9.66
C ASN A 52 -5.25 -5.70 10.44
N TYR A 53 -4.56 -6.12 11.50
CA TYR A 53 -3.55 -5.29 12.14
C TYR A 53 -2.37 -4.97 11.22
N GLY A 54 -2.02 -5.89 10.33
CA GLY A 54 -0.98 -5.66 9.31
C GLY A 54 -1.35 -4.50 8.35
N ILE A 55 -2.58 -4.52 7.82
CA ILE A 55 -3.09 -3.42 6.98
C ILE A 55 -3.09 -2.11 7.75
N LEU A 56 -3.70 -2.11 8.95
CA LEU A 56 -3.82 -0.91 9.78
C LEU A 56 -2.45 -0.34 10.16
N GLY A 57 -1.54 -1.20 10.60
CA GLY A 57 -0.19 -0.79 10.99
C GLY A 57 0.62 -0.24 9.81
N LEU A 58 0.60 -0.92 8.66
CA LEU A 58 1.29 -0.46 7.45
C LEU A 58 0.75 0.90 6.98
N MET A 59 -0.58 1.06 6.96
CA MET A 59 -1.20 2.30 6.50
C MET A 59 -1.03 3.44 7.51
N PHE A 60 -1.09 3.14 8.81
CA PHE A 60 -0.79 4.12 9.84
C PHE A 60 0.66 4.61 9.75
N LEU A 61 1.63 3.70 9.60
CA LEU A 61 3.04 4.07 9.39
C LEU A 61 3.24 4.87 8.10
N ALA A 62 2.59 4.50 7.01
CA ALA A 62 2.62 5.28 5.78
C ALA A 62 2.05 6.70 5.97
N GLY A 63 1.00 6.85 6.78
CA GLY A 63 0.46 8.15 7.18
C GLY A 63 1.42 8.97 8.04
N LEU A 64 2.15 8.32 8.96
CA LEU A 64 3.19 8.98 9.78
C LEU A 64 4.35 9.54 8.96
N GLU A 65 4.71 8.87 7.87
CA GLU A 65 5.82 9.27 6.99
C GLU A 65 5.50 10.50 6.13
N LEU A 66 4.25 10.99 6.16
CA LEU A 66 3.85 12.21 5.46
C LEU A 66 4.43 13.46 6.11
N ASP A 67 5.44 14.03 5.47
CA ASP A 67 5.99 15.33 5.83
C ASP A 67 5.15 16.45 5.19
N LYS A 68 4.43 17.21 6.05
CA LYS A 68 3.56 18.32 5.64
C LYS A 68 4.34 19.49 5.06
N GLU A 69 5.55 19.74 5.54
CA GLU A 69 6.37 20.87 5.07
C GLU A 69 6.97 20.56 3.70
N GLU A 70 7.50 19.36 3.51
CA GLU A 70 8.00 18.90 2.22
C GLU A 70 6.89 18.85 1.14
N LEU A 71 5.69 18.40 1.52
CA LEU A 71 4.53 18.45 0.63
C LEU A 71 4.21 19.89 0.18
N LYS A 72 4.23 20.87 1.10
CA LYS A 72 3.97 22.27 0.79
C LYS A 72 5.06 22.88 -0.08
N LYS A 73 6.33 22.64 0.26
CA LYS A 73 7.50 23.22 -0.42
C LYS A 73 7.61 22.79 -1.89
N HIS A 74 7.28 21.54 -2.20
CA HIS A 74 7.36 20.97 -3.53
C HIS A 74 5.99 20.71 -4.18
N ALA A 75 4.91 21.24 -3.59
CA ALA A 75 3.52 20.93 -3.92
C ALA A 75 3.20 20.93 -5.42
N LYS A 76 3.61 21.98 -6.16
CA LYS A 76 3.29 22.12 -7.59
C LYS A 76 3.89 21.01 -8.45
N HIS A 77 5.16 20.70 -8.26
CA HIS A 77 5.87 19.67 -9.05
C HIS A 77 5.40 18.28 -8.66
N SER A 78 5.28 18.02 -7.37
CA SER A 78 4.82 16.74 -6.84
C SER A 78 3.36 16.47 -7.20
N LEU A 79 2.48 17.49 -7.15
CA LEU A 79 1.07 17.36 -7.52
C LEU A 79 0.92 17.03 -9.02
N LEU A 80 1.68 17.70 -9.89
CA LEU A 80 1.64 17.44 -11.33
C LEU A 80 2.13 16.01 -11.64
N LEU A 81 3.23 15.60 -11.02
CA LEU A 81 3.79 14.25 -11.19
C LEU A 81 2.83 13.19 -10.65
N ALA A 82 2.32 13.38 -9.44
CA ALA A 82 1.37 12.46 -8.80
C ALA A 82 0.08 12.32 -9.60
N SER A 83 -0.52 13.44 -10.00
CA SER A 83 -1.78 13.44 -10.74
C SER A 83 -1.62 12.73 -12.09
N SER A 84 -0.53 12.97 -12.81
CA SER A 84 -0.28 12.28 -14.07
C SER A 84 0.00 10.79 -13.87
N ALA A 85 0.80 10.43 -12.87
CA ALA A 85 1.17 9.06 -12.58
C ALA A 85 0.02 8.23 -11.99
N TYR A 86 -1.02 8.88 -11.48
CA TYR A 86 -2.22 8.22 -10.99
C TYR A 86 -3.37 8.24 -12.01
N PHE A 87 -3.80 9.42 -12.45
CA PHE A 87 -5.01 9.53 -13.28
C PHE A 87 -4.83 9.02 -14.71
N VAL A 88 -3.63 9.13 -15.29
CA VAL A 88 -3.42 8.59 -16.65
C VAL A 88 -3.57 7.06 -16.66
N PRO A 89 -2.82 6.26 -15.86
CA PRO A 89 -3.06 4.82 -15.82
C PRO A 89 -4.46 4.47 -15.32
N PHE A 90 -5.03 5.21 -14.35
CA PHE A 90 -6.40 5.00 -13.90
C PHE A 90 -7.40 5.08 -15.07
N CYS A 91 -7.37 6.16 -15.84
CA CYS A 91 -8.28 6.33 -17.00
C CYS A 91 -8.05 5.25 -18.07
N VAL A 92 -6.79 4.94 -18.38
CA VAL A 92 -6.45 3.92 -19.38
C VAL A 92 -6.97 2.55 -18.97
N ILE A 93 -6.76 2.15 -17.72
CA ILE A 93 -7.20 0.85 -17.20
C ILE A 93 -8.72 0.82 -17.10
N PHE A 94 -9.33 1.86 -16.52
CA PHE A 94 -10.78 1.97 -16.35
C PHE A 94 -11.52 1.83 -17.70
N LEU A 95 -11.11 2.62 -18.69
CA LEU A 95 -11.71 2.63 -20.01
C LEU A 95 -11.45 1.33 -20.79
N ALA A 96 -10.34 0.63 -20.53
CA ALA A 96 -10.04 -0.64 -21.17
C ALA A 96 -10.82 -1.81 -20.54
N THR A 97 -11.01 -1.81 -19.22
CA THR A 97 -11.65 -2.93 -18.51
C THR A 97 -13.15 -2.99 -18.71
N LEU A 98 -13.83 -1.86 -18.88
CA LEU A 98 -15.26 -1.78 -19.17
C LEU A 98 -15.67 -2.59 -20.41
N PRO A 99 -15.14 -2.33 -21.63
CA PRO A 99 -15.56 -3.02 -22.84
C PRO A 99 -14.87 -4.38 -23.04
N ILE A 100 -13.60 -4.54 -22.60
CA ILE A 100 -12.82 -5.74 -22.95
C ILE A 100 -13.18 -6.91 -22.04
N PHE A 101 -13.40 -6.64 -20.75
CA PHE A 101 -13.68 -7.69 -19.76
C PHE A 101 -15.13 -7.66 -19.25
N ASN A 102 -15.98 -6.78 -19.81
CA ASN A 102 -17.37 -6.59 -19.39
C ASN A 102 -17.52 -6.39 -17.86
N LEU A 103 -16.57 -5.72 -17.25
CA LEU A 103 -16.64 -5.36 -15.83
C LEU A 103 -17.61 -4.18 -15.67
N ASP A 104 -18.32 -4.16 -14.54
CA ASP A 104 -19.13 -2.99 -14.20
C ASP A 104 -18.25 -1.78 -13.82
N ILE A 105 -18.89 -0.62 -13.63
CA ILE A 105 -18.20 0.63 -13.31
C ILE A 105 -17.40 0.51 -12.01
N LYS A 106 -17.95 -0.14 -10.97
CA LYS A 106 -17.29 -0.29 -9.67
C LYS A 106 -16.10 -1.25 -9.74
N GLN A 107 -16.27 -2.37 -10.43
CA GLN A 107 -15.21 -3.34 -10.67
C GLN A 107 -14.06 -2.73 -11.45
N SER A 108 -14.37 -2.06 -12.57
CA SER A 108 -13.38 -1.38 -13.41
C SER A 108 -12.64 -0.28 -12.66
N ALA A 109 -13.35 0.50 -11.85
CA ALA A 109 -12.76 1.53 -11.01
C ALA A 109 -11.81 0.93 -9.96
N LEU A 110 -12.20 -0.17 -9.32
CA LEU A 110 -11.35 -0.85 -8.34
C LEU A 110 -10.06 -1.39 -8.97
N VAL A 111 -10.17 -2.06 -10.13
CA VAL A 111 -9.00 -2.52 -10.90
C VAL A 111 -8.08 -1.36 -11.24
N ALA A 112 -8.66 -0.25 -11.70
CA ALA A 112 -7.91 0.96 -12.06
C ALA A 112 -7.23 1.58 -10.84
N ILE A 113 -7.90 1.69 -9.68
CA ILE A 113 -7.30 2.15 -8.43
C ILE A 113 -6.12 1.25 -8.05
N ALA A 114 -6.35 -0.06 -7.92
CA ALA A 114 -5.33 -1.02 -7.47
C ALA A 114 -4.06 -0.99 -8.34
N LEU A 115 -4.23 -0.82 -9.66
CA LEU A 115 -3.12 -0.80 -10.61
C LEU A 115 -2.54 0.60 -10.89
N SER A 116 -3.05 1.66 -10.27
CA SER A 116 -2.53 3.04 -10.42
C SER A 116 -1.76 3.54 -9.21
N THR A 117 -1.68 2.78 -8.12
CA THR A 117 -0.96 3.12 -6.89
C THR A 117 0.56 3.07 -7.05
N THR A 118 1.28 3.64 -6.07
CA THR A 118 2.74 3.52 -5.95
C THR A 118 3.07 3.17 -4.50
N SER A 119 4.02 2.28 -4.25
CA SER A 119 4.38 1.85 -2.91
C SER A 119 5.53 2.67 -2.34
N LEU A 120 5.27 3.50 -1.34
CA LEU A 120 6.28 4.26 -0.60
C LEU A 120 7.31 3.34 0.08
N ALA A 121 6.85 2.23 0.64
CA ALA A 121 7.71 1.28 1.35
C ALA A 121 8.83 0.70 0.49
N LEU A 122 8.63 0.58 -0.82
CA LEU A 122 9.67 0.15 -1.77
C LEU A 122 10.45 1.32 -2.37
N LEU A 123 9.79 2.47 -2.51
CA LEU A 123 10.40 3.64 -3.12
C LEU A 123 11.49 4.25 -2.24
N TYR A 124 11.21 4.37 -0.92
CA TYR A 124 12.12 4.99 0.04
C TYR A 124 13.50 4.32 0.09
N PRO A 125 13.64 2.99 0.29
CA PRO A 125 14.94 2.34 0.28
C PRO A 125 15.72 2.56 -1.02
N ILE A 126 15.05 2.45 -2.18
CA ILE A 126 15.67 2.61 -3.49
C ILE A 126 16.23 4.04 -3.68
N LEU A 127 15.46 5.06 -3.28
CA LEU A 127 15.92 6.45 -3.33
C LEU A 127 17.07 6.72 -2.35
N ARG A 128 17.02 6.09 -1.18
CA ARG A 128 18.06 6.20 -0.15
C ARG A 128 19.39 5.59 -0.61
N GLU A 129 19.36 4.37 -1.13
CA GLU A 129 20.53 3.66 -1.64
C GLU A 129 21.23 4.45 -2.76
N ARG A 130 20.46 5.17 -3.56
CA ARG A 130 20.97 6.02 -4.66
C ARG A 130 21.35 7.45 -4.24
N GLY A 131 21.26 7.77 -2.94
CA GLY A 131 21.56 9.10 -2.43
C GLY A 131 20.61 10.20 -2.91
N LEU A 132 19.48 9.82 -3.55
CA LEU A 132 18.51 10.77 -4.12
C LEU A 132 17.68 11.46 -3.05
N LEU A 133 17.54 10.89 -1.85
CA LEU A 133 16.79 11.50 -0.74
C LEU A 133 17.40 12.81 -0.25
N ASN A 134 18.70 13.02 -0.46
CA ASN A 134 19.39 14.26 -0.09
C ASN A 134 19.23 15.36 -1.17
N LEU A 135 18.59 15.05 -2.28
CA LEU A 135 18.39 15.96 -3.40
C LEU A 135 16.95 16.44 -3.49
N GLN A 136 16.75 17.68 -3.92
CA GLN A 136 15.41 18.26 -4.14
C GLN A 136 14.52 17.36 -5.02
N ILE A 137 15.11 16.68 -5.97
CA ILE A 137 14.43 15.74 -6.86
C ILE A 137 13.87 14.52 -6.10
N GLY A 138 14.60 13.99 -5.13
CA GLY A 138 14.13 12.90 -4.28
C GLY A 138 12.92 13.30 -3.44
N HIS A 139 12.92 14.51 -2.87
CA HIS A 139 11.78 15.05 -2.15
C HIS A 139 10.53 15.19 -3.06
N VAL A 140 10.70 15.64 -4.31
CA VAL A 140 9.59 15.71 -5.28
C VAL A 140 9.02 14.32 -5.57
N ILE A 141 9.88 13.32 -5.77
CA ILE A 141 9.46 11.93 -6.04
C ILE A 141 8.71 11.34 -4.83
N MET A 142 9.26 11.52 -3.62
CA MET A 142 8.62 11.04 -2.40
C MET A 142 7.26 11.71 -2.17
N ALA A 143 7.20 13.03 -2.25
CA ALA A 143 5.96 13.79 -2.11
C ALA A 143 4.92 13.40 -3.20
N ALA A 144 5.36 13.11 -4.42
CA ALA A 144 4.45 12.64 -5.47
C ALA A 144 3.89 11.24 -5.15
N ALA A 145 4.70 10.33 -4.62
CA ALA A 145 4.23 9.00 -4.21
C ALA A 145 3.21 9.09 -3.05
N MET A 146 3.46 9.97 -2.07
CA MET A 146 2.51 10.27 -0.99
C MET A 146 1.17 10.79 -1.51
N LEU A 147 1.21 11.71 -2.49
CA LEU A 147 0.00 12.24 -3.13
C LEU A 147 -0.75 11.17 -3.94
N ILE A 148 -0.06 10.20 -4.54
CA ILE A 148 -0.70 9.06 -5.20
C ILE A 148 -1.49 8.23 -4.20
N ASP A 149 -0.95 7.98 -3.01
CA ASP A 149 -1.68 7.27 -1.95
C ASP A 149 -2.94 8.05 -1.54
N ILE A 150 -2.85 9.37 -1.36
CA ILE A 150 -4.01 10.23 -1.08
C ILE A 150 -5.05 10.15 -2.21
N TRP A 151 -4.65 10.24 -3.49
CA TRP A 151 -5.56 10.10 -4.63
C TRP A 151 -6.23 8.72 -4.65
N SER A 152 -5.48 7.66 -4.33
CA SER A 152 -6.02 6.30 -4.27
C SER A 152 -7.09 6.17 -3.18
N MET A 153 -6.86 6.77 -2.01
CA MET A 153 -7.81 6.77 -0.90
C MET A 153 -9.07 7.56 -1.22
N ILE A 154 -8.92 8.76 -1.78
CA ILE A 154 -10.04 9.60 -2.19
C ILE A 154 -10.88 8.86 -3.23
N SER A 155 -10.25 8.24 -4.23
CA SER A 155 -10.94 7.48 -5.26
C SER A 155 -11.68 6.27 -4.68
N LEU A 156 -11.05 5.53 -3.76
CA LEU A 156 -11.67 4.39 -3.10
C LEU A 156 -12.89 4.84 -2.27
N THR A 157 -12.76 5.93 -1.52
CA THR A 157 -13.84 6.48 -0.70
C THR A 157 -15.00 6.97 -1.55
N ILE A 158 -14.76 7.74 -2.61
CA ILE A 158 -15.82 8.28 -3.48
C ILE A 158 -16.61 7.15 -4.15
N ILE A 159 -15.93 6.11 -4.60
CA ILE A 159 -16.56 5.04 -5.38
C ILE A 159 -17.34 4.07 -4.49
N PHE A 160 -16.90 3.85 -3.25
CA PHE A 160 -17.40 2.77 -2.42
C PHE A 160 -18.12 3.20 -1.13
N ALA A 161 -18.00 4.47 -0.72
CA ALA A 161 -18.74 4.95 0.46
C ALA A 161 -20.25 4.94 0.19
N ALA A 162 -21.00 4.20 1.02
CA ALA A 162 -22.44 4.28 1.04
C ALA A 162 -22.84 5.47 1.92
N ILE A 163 -23.71 6.35 1.41
CA ILE A 163 -24.17 7.54 2.14
C ILE A 163 -25.60 7.29 2.60
N ASP A 164 -25.76 6.89 3.85
CA ASP A 164 -27.02 6.84 4.56
C ASP A 164 -26.96 7.61 5.89
N TYR A 165 -28.08 7.80 6.57
CA TYR A 165 -28.12 8.55 7.84
C TYR A 165 -27.30 7.89 8.96
N VAL A 166 -27.22 6.57 8.97
CA VAL A 166 -26.42 5.81 9.95
C VAL A 166 -24.93 6.06 9.68
N THR A 167 -24.52 5.94 8.44
CA THR A 167 -23.16 6.22 7.98
C THR A 167 -22.75 7.66 8.32
N ILE A 168 -23.61 8.65 8.09
CA ILE A 168 -23.34 10.06 8.43
C ILE A 168 -23.12 10.23 9.95
N SER A 169 -23.95 9.62 10.79
CA SER A 169 -23.78 9.71 12.25
C SER A 169 -22.49 9.06 12.74
N PHE A 170 -22.10 7.92 12.18
CA PHE A 170 -20.82 7.28 12.47
C PHE A 170 -19.63 8.10 11.96
N PHE A 171 -19.75 8.76 10.79
CA PHE A 171 -18.73 9.69 10.32
C PHE A 171 -18.51 10.85 11.29
N ALA A 172 -19.56 11.41 11.87
CA ALA A 172 -19.43 12.47 12.87
C ALA A 172 -18.66 11.97 14.10
N VAL A 173 -19.00 10.78 14.60
CA VAL A 173 -18.29 10.15 15.73
C VAL A 173 -16.85 9.84 15.36
N LEU A 174 -16.59 9.32 14.16
CA LEU A 174 -15.24 9.05 13.65
C LEU A 174 -14.40 10.32 13.58
N ILE A 175 -14.94 11.42 13.04
CA ILE A 175 -14.23 12.71 12.96
C ILE A 175 -13.89 13.21 14.36
N LEU A 176 -14.81 13.12 15.31
CA LEU A 176 -14.54 13.46 16.71
C LEU A 176 -13.44 12.58 17.30
N PHE A 177 -13.52 11.26 17.09
CA PHE A 177 -12.49 10.33 17.54
C PHE A 177 -11.11 10.68 16.93
N MET A 178 -11.05 10.90 15.62
CA MET A 178 -9.81 11.26 14.93
C MET A 178 -9.25 12.60 15.42
N TRP A 179 -10.09 13.55 15.82
CA TRP A 179 -9.64 14.84 16.36
C TRP A 179 -9.13 14.72 17.80
N TYR A 180 -9.80 13.92 18.64
CA TYR A 180 -9.42 13.79 20.06
C TYR A 180 -8.29 12.79 20.29
N ALA A 181 -8.16 11.75 19.47
CA ALA A 181 -7.16 10.71 19.64
C ALA A 181 -5.70 11.23 19.69
N PRO A 182 -5.26 12.14 18.78
CA PRO A 182 -3.91 12.72 18.87
C PRO A 182 -3.70 13.58 20.13
N LYS A 183 -4.74 14.30 20.58
CA LYS A 183 -4.66 15.10 21.83
C LYS A 183 -4.51 14.22 23.06
N LEU A 184 -5.30 13.13 23.12
CA LEU A 184 -5.20 12.14 24.18
C LEU A 184 -3.86 11.41 24.11
N GLY A 185 -3.37 11.09 22.91
CA GLY A 185 -2.05 10.51 22.67
C GLY A 185 -0.95 11.40 23.20
N ARG A 186 -0.97 12.68 22.88
CA ARG A 186 0.04 13.65 23.37
C ARG A 186 0.10 13.71 24.90
N TRP A 187 -1.06 13.74 25.56
CA TRP A 187 -1.14 13.69 27.02
C TRP A 187 -0.62 12.38 27.59
N LEU A 188 -0.99 11.25 26.99
CA LEU A 188 -0.60 9.91 27.46
C LEU A 188 0.91 9.68 27.25
N PHE A 189 1.46 10.06 26.10
CA PHE A 189 2.86 9.87 25.77
C PHE A 189 3.76 10.76 26.64
N SER A 190 3.34 11.99 26.96
CA SER A 190 4.09 12.83 27.88
C SER A 190 4.10 12.28 29.31
N ARG A 191 2.97 11.64 29.74
CA ARG A 191 2.82 11.14 31.12
C ARG A 191 3.48 9.78 31.35
N TYR A 192 3.47 8.90 30.35
CA TYR A 192 3.92 7.50 30.47
C TYR A 192 5.12 7.19 29.57
N ARG A 193 5.91 8.20 29.26
CA ARG A 193 7.08 8.08 28.40
C ARG A 193 8.00 6.97 28.87
N GLU A 194 8.39 6.09 27.93
CA GLU A 194 9.34 4.98 28.18
C GLU A 194 8.97 4.07 29.36
N ASN A 195 7.68 3.93 29.63
CA ASN A 195 7.23 3.06 30.71
C ASN A 195 7.44 1.58 30.33
N LEU A 196 7.98 0.77 31.27
CA LEU A 196 8.20 -0.67 31.10
C LEU A 196 6.93 -1.44 30.67
N ALA A 197 5.74 -0.94 30.98
CA ALA A 197 4.47 -1.54 30.56
C ALA A 197 4.08 -1.24 29.10
N GLU A 198 4.89 -0.45 28.35
CA GLU A 198 4.65 -0.08 26.95
C GLU A 198 3.24 0.51 26.71
N MET A 199 2.79 1.38 27.65
CA MET A 199 1.43 1.93 27.60
C MET A 199 1.18 2.77 26.34
N GLU A 200 2.20 3.46 25.84
CA GLU A 200 2.16 4.26 24.62
C GLU A 200 1.86 3.36 23.39
N LEU A 201 2.57 2.24 23.28
CA LEU A 201 2.39 1.27 22.20
C LEU A 201 1.03 0.60 22.28
N LYS A 202 0.59 0.20 23.48
CA LYS A 202 -0.75 -0.36 23.72
C LYS A 202 -1.85 0.61 23.30
N PHE A 203 -1.67 1.89 23.56
CA PHE A 203 -2.62 2.93 23.16
C PHE A 203 -2.71 3.04 21.62
N LEU A 204 -1.57 3.04 20.90
CA LEU A 204 -1.57 3.04 19.46
C LEU A 204 -2.25 1.79 18.87
N LEU A 205 -1.97 0.61 19.43
CA LEU A 205 -2.64 -0.63 19.00
C LEU A 205 -4.16 -0.58 19.28
N LEU A 206 -4.57 0.01 20.40
CA LEU A 206 -6.00 0.21 20.71
C LEU A 206 -6.67 1.15 19.69
N ILE A 207 -5.99 2.25 19.31
CA ILE A 207 -6.50 3.16 18.27
C ILE A 207 -6.68 2.41 16.95
N LEU A 208 -5.70 1.61 16.52
CA LEU A 208 -5.81 0.83 15.29
C LEU A 208 -7.00 -0.13 15.34
N LEU A 209 -7.22 -0.79 16.48
CA LEU A 209 -8.39 -1.66 16.65
C LEU A 209 -9.71 -0.88 16.61
N ALA A 210 -9.75 0.30 17.24
CA ALA A 210 -10.94 1.16 17.19
C ALA A 210 -11.25 1.62 15.75
N LEU A 211 -10.24 1.90 14.94
CA LEU A 211 -10.42 2.24 13.52
C LEU A 211 -11.04 1.09 12.72
N LEU A 212 -10.64 -0.16 12.99
CA LEU A 212 -11.26 -1.33 12.37
C LEU A 212 -12.78 -1.39 12.68
N PHE A 213 -13.15 -1.18 13.94
CA PHE A 213 -14.56 -1.12 14.33
C PHE A 213 -15.33 -0.01 13.60
N PHE A 214 -14.74 1.19 13.49
CA PHE A 214 -15.37 2.29 12.76
C PHE A 214 -15.46 1.99 11.26
N ALA A 215 -14.43 1.41 10.65
CA ALA A 215 -14.40 1.05 9.23
C ALA A 215 -15.57 0.15 8.85
N GLU A 216 -15.83 -0.88 9.66
CA GLU A 216 -16.95 -1.81 9.44
C GLU A 216 -18.32 -1.11 9.48
N LYS A 217 -18.48 -0.08 10.33
CA LYS A 217 -19.76 0.63 10.50
C LYS A 217 -20.02 1.68 9.43
N VAL A 218 -18.97 2.35 8.94
CA VAL A 218 -19.09 3.42 7.93
C VAL A 218 -18.85 2.93 6.50
N MET A 219 -18.58 1.64 6.32
CA MET A 219 -18.26 1.04 5.01
C MET A 219 -17.13 1.76 4.27
N VAL A 220 -16.16 2.28 5.02
CA VAL A 220 -14.94 2.88 4.49
C VAL A 220 -13.79 1.89 4.71
N SER A 221 -12.85 1.86 3.78
CA SER A 221 -11.67 0.99 3.93
C SER A 221 -10.92 1.32 5.23
N GLU A 222 -10.66 0.30 6.05
CA GLU A 222 -9.85 0.39 7.27
C GLU A 222 -8.47 0.98 7.00
N ALA A 223 -7.91 0.71 5.82
CA ALA A 223 -6.63 1.25 5.38
C ALA A 223 -6.65 2.78 5.26
N VAL A 224 -7.73 3.35 4.72
CA VAL A 224 -7.90 4.80 4.59
C VAL A 224 -7.93 5.46 5.96
N LEU A 225 -8.71 4.90 6.90
CA LEU A 225 -8.82 5.44 8.25
C LEU A 225 -7.51 5.37 9.02
N ALA A 226 -6.79 4.25 8.91
CA ALA A 226 -5.50 4.07 9.56
C ALA A 226 -4.45 5.06 9.02
N PHE A 227 -4.41 5.27 7.71
CA PHE A 227 -3.52 6.26 7.10
C PHE A 227 -3.84 7.68 7.55
N MET A 228 -5.13 8.08 7.51
CA MET A 228 -5.54 9.40 8.00
C MET A 228 -5.17 9.60 9.47
N MET A 229 -5.35 8.57 10.30
CA MET A 229 -4.96 8.62 11.70
C MET A 229 -3.44 8.76 11.84
N GLY A 230 -2.64 8.01 11.07
CA GLY A 230 -1.18 8.15 11.03
C GLY A 230 -0.76 9.58 10.67
N PHE A 231 -1.38 10.16 9.65
CA PHE A 231 -1.15 11.55 9.26
C PHE A 231 -1.47 12.55 10.38
N LEU A 232 -2.55 12.33 11.14
CA LEU A 232 -2.90 13.18 12.28
C LEU A 232 -1.93 13.01 13.46
N PHE A 233 -1.36 11.80 13.63
CA PHE A 233 -0.37 11.52 14.66
C PHE A 233 1.06 11.91 14.27
N SER A 234 1.34 12.26 13.02
CA SER A 234 2.70 12.56 12.56
C SER A 234 3.41 13.60 13.44
N GLU A 235 2.76 14.73 13.74
CA GLU A 235 3.30 15.77 14.61
C GLU A 235 3.46 15.32 16.06
N VAL A 236 2.55 14.48 16.58
CA VAL A 236 2.59 13.99 17.95
C VAL A 236 3.73 13.00 18.15
N LEU A 237 4.00 12.17 17.14
CA LEU A 237 5.00 11.10 17.20
C LEU A 237 6.39 11.55 16.70
N GLU A 238 6.52 12.74 16.12
CA GLU A 238 7.81 13.29 15.70
C GLU A 238 8.82 13.37 16.86
N GLU A 239 8.35 13.73 18.05
CA GLU A 239 9.19 13.80 19.28
C GLU A 239 9.34 12.44 19.99
N HIS A 240 8.70 11.39 19.49
CA HIS A 240 8.65 10.04 20.09
C HIS A 240 9.24 8.96 19.16
N GLY A 241 10.43 9.20 18.60
CA GLY A 241 11.08 8.29 17.64
C GLY A 241 11.21 6.85 18.12
N THR A 242 11.55 6.65 19.39
CA THR A 242 11.64 5.31 20.02
C THR A 242 10.31 4.55 19.97
N LEU A 243 9.18 5.24 20.16
CA LEU A 243 7.85 4.65 20.06
C LEU A 243 7.52 4.27 18.61
N VAL A 244 7.88 5.12 17.66
CA VAL A 244 7.71 4.84 16.23
C VAL A 244 8.54 3.63 15.82
N ASP A 245 9.78 3.52 16.30
CA ASP A 245 10.66 2.37 16.01
C ASP A 245 10.12 1.07 16.60
N LYS A 246 9.57 1.10 17.82
CA LYS A 246 8.89 -0.06 18.43
C LYS A 246 7.67 -0.47 17.62
N LEU A 247 6.85 0.50 17.19
CA LEU A 247 5.68 0.23 16.35
C LEU A 247 6.10 -0.35 14.99
N LYS A 248 7.12 0.23 14.34
CA LYS A 248 7.72 -0.31 13.11
C LYS A 248 8.20 -1.75 13.31
N GLY A 249 8.90 -2.02 14.41
CA GLY A 249 9.37 -3.37 14.74
C GLY A 249 8.22 -4.38 14.79
N ILE A 250 7.15 -4.10 15.52
CA ILE A 250 5.99 -5.00 15.62
C ILE A 250 5.27 -5.14 14.29
N VAL A 251 5.03 -4.02 13.60
CA VAL A 251 4.31 -4.05 12.32
C VAL A 251 5.09 -4.82 11.27
N PHE A 252 6.37 -4.55 11.07
CA PHE A 252 7.16 -5.19 10.00
C PHE A 252 7.64 -6.60 10.36
N ALA A 253 7.89 -6.90 11.65
CA ALA A 253 8.35 -8.22 12.04
C ALA A 253 7.20 -9.23 12.20
N PHE A 254 5.98 -8.79 12.50
CA PHE A 254 4.91 -9.69 12.87
C PHE A 254 3.62 -9.50 12.07
N PHE A 255 3.04 -8.31 12.05
CA PHE A 255 1.72 -8.10 11.44
C PHE A 255 1.75 -8.03 9.91
N SER A 256 2.70 -7.28 9.35
CA SER A 256 2.83 -7.09 7.90
C SER A 256 3.12 -8.39 7.13
N PRO A 257 4.02 -9.27 7.60
CA PRO A 257 4.23 -10.57 6.96
C PRO A 257 2.98 -11.43 6.88
N ILE A 258 2.17 -11.43 7.95
CA ILE A 258 0.91 -12.17 7.98
C ILE A 258 -0.12 -11.55 7.02
N PHE A 259 -0.16 -10.22 6.89
CA PHE A 259 -1.00 -9.55 5.91
C PHE A 259 -0.64 -9.95 4.47
N PHE A 260 0.63 -9.89 4.09
CA PHE A 260 1.05 -10.27 2.74
C PHE A 260 0.84 -11.77 2.49
N PHE A 261 1.13 -12.60 3.47
CA PHE A 261 0.81 -14.04 3.42
C PHE A 261 -0.69 -14.27 3.19
N LYS A 262 -1.56 -13.59 3.96
CA LYS A 262 -3.01 -13.70 3.79
C LYS A 262 -3.47 -13.25 2.40
N ALA A 263 -2.95 -12.13 1.91
CA ALA A 263 -3.25 -11.65 0.56
C ALA A 263 -2.87 -12.72 -0.49
N GLY A 264 -1.71 -13.35 -0.36
CA GLY A 264 -1.31 -14.45 -1.23
C GLY A 264 -2.23 -15.67 -1.13
N SER A 265 -2.70 -16.01 0.06
CA SER A 265 -3.52 -17.21 0.31
C SER A 265 -4.89 -17.21 -0.38
N PHE A 266 -5.39 -16.05 -0.79
CA PHE A 266 -6.59 -15.94 -1.61
C PHE A 266 -6.37 -16.31 -3.08
N MET A 267 -5.11 -16.35 -3.55
CA MET A 267 -4.79 -16.81 -4.90
C MET A 267 -4.80 -18.33 -4.95
N LYS A 268 -5.88 -18.91 -5.43
CA LYS A 268 -5.99 -20.37 -5.57
C LYS A 268 -5.53 -20.82 -6.96
N PHE A 269 -4.69 -21.85 -7.03
CA PHE A 269 -4.26 -22.46 -8.30
C PHE A 269 -5.42 -22.94 -9.17
N SER A 270 -6.50 -23.42 -8.55
CA SER A 270 -7.72 -23.82 -9.23
C SER A 270 -8.44 -22.65 -9.94
N ILE A 271 -8.19 -21.40 -9.52
CA ILE A 271 -8.76 -20.17 -10.06
C ILE A 271 -7.79 -19.51 -11.05
N MET A 272 -6.52 -19.88 -11.04
CA MET A 272 -5.53 -19.47 -12.05
C MET A 272 -5.80 -20.17 -13.39
N ASN A 273 -7.00 -19.94 -13.92
CA ASN A 273 -7.40 -20.45 -15.23
C ASN A 273 -6.83 -19.57 -16.36
N SER A 274 -7.06 -20.02 -17.60
CA SER A 274 -6.63 -19.26 -18.78
C SER A 274 -7.18 -17.84 -18.80
N THR A 275 -8.39 -17.62 -18.29
CA THR A 275 -9.06 -16.31 -18.27
C THR A 275 -8.33 -15.34 -17.34
N SER A 276 -8.04 -15.70 -16.09
CA SER A 276 -7.34 -14.82 -15.15
C SER A 276 -5.91 -14.48 -15.63
N LEU A 277 -5.23 -15.43 -16.25
CA LEU A 277 -3.90 -15.21 -16.84
C LEU A 277 -3.95 -14.31 -18.09
N ILE A 278 -4.96 -14.46 -18.96
CA ILE A 278 -5.16 -13.57 -20.11
C ILE A 278 -5.45 -12.14 -19.64
N VAL A 279 -6.32 -11.98 -18.63
CA VAL A 279 -6.61 -10.68 -18.03
C VAL A 279 -5.33 -10.06 -17.47
N ALA A 280 -4.53 -10.81 -16.71
CA ALA A 280 -3.27 -10.34 -16.16
C ALA A 280 -2.26 -9.98 -17.27
N ALA A 281 -2.12 -10.82 -18.30
CA ALA A 281 -1.23 -10.60 -19.44
C ALA A 281 -1.59 -9.34 -20.23
N PHE A 282 -2.88 -8.98 -20.29
CA PHE A 282 -3.34 -7.74 -20.91
C PHE A 282 -3.13 -6.52 -20.00
N LEU A 283 -3.51 -6.63 -18.72
CA LEU A 283 -3.46 -5.53 -17.78
C LEU A 283 -2.01 -5.15 -17.42
N LEU A 284 -1.08 -6.11 -17.42
CA LEU A 284 0.32 -5.85 -17.06
C LEU A 284 0.98 -4.83 -18.00
N PRO A 285 1.07 -5.05 -19.33
CA PRO A 285 1.67 -4.06 -20.21
C PRO A 285 0.88 -2.75 -20.22
N LEU A 286 -0.45 -2.81 -20.23
CA LEU A 286 -1.30 -1.63 -20.25
C LEU A 286 -1.04 -0.73 -19.06
N SER A 287 -1.08 -1.29 -17.84
CA SER A 287 -0.88 -0.54 -16.61
C SER A 287 0.58 -0.10 -16.41
N PHE A 288 1.54 -0.96 -16.81
CA PHE A 288 2.96 -0.65 -16.68
C PHE A 288 3.37 0.50 -17.60
N PHE A 289 3.06 0.39 -18.89
CA PHE A 289 3.47 1.39 -19.87
C PHE A 289 2.72 2.71 -19.71
N SER A 290 1.42 2.70 -19.41
CA SER A 290 0.66 3.94 -19.16
C SER A 290 1.26 4.74 -17.99
N LYS A 291 1.61 4.06 -16.90
CA LYS A 291 2.23 4.68 -15.74
C LYS A 291 3.68 5.10 -15.99
N TYR A 292 4.45 4.23 -16.62
CA TYR A 292 5.83 4.53 -17.02
C TYR A 292 5.91 5.79 -17.90
N LEU A 293 5.09 5.84 -18.95
CA LEU A 293 5.10 6.96 -19.90
C LEU A 293 4.61 8.26 -19.25
N SER A 294 3.52 8.23 -18.51
CA SER A 294 2.98 9.42 -17.85
C SER A 294 3.98 10.01 -16.84
N SER A 295 4.57 9.16 -15.99
CA SER A 295 5.57 9.59 -15.01
C SER A 295 6.84 10.09 -15.67
N LYS A 296 7.39 9.36 -16.65
CA LYS A 296 8.59 9.76 -17.41
C LYS A 296 8.42 11.10 -18.10
N VAL A 297 7.31 11.28 -18.85
CA VAL A 297 7.07 12.50 -19.65
C VAL A 297 6.95 13.73 -18.75
N VAL A 298 6.15 13.61 -17.67
CA VAL A 298 5.96 14.73 -16.75
C VAL A 298 7.25 15.05 -16.00
N PHE A 299 7.96 14.04 -15.48
CA PHE A 299 9.20 14.27 -14.77
C PHE A 299 10.29 14.89 -15.65
N LYS A 300 10.37 14.47 -16.93
CA LYS A 300 11.27 15.10 -17.92
C LYS A 300 10.95 16.59 -18.11
N ARG A 301 9.67 16.98 -18.15
CA ARG A 301 9.26 18.38 -18.24
C ARG A 301 9.59 19.20 -16.97
N LEU A 302 9.70 18.54 -15.82
CA LEU A 302 10.12 19.13 -14.56
C LEU A 302 11.64 19.29 -14.40
N ARG A 303 12.38 19.29 -15.51
CA ARG A 303 13.85 19.39 -15.61
C ARG A 303 14.60 18.14 -15.13
N GLY A 304 13.96 16.97 -15.10
CA GLY A 304 14.64 15.69 -14.94
C GLY A 304 15.43 15.33 -16.20
N GLY A 305 16.68 14.90 -16.05
CA GLY A 305 17.44 14.32 -17.15
C GLY A 305 16.76 13.08 -17.74
N GLU A 306 17.13 12.66 -18.97
CA GLU A 306 16.49 11.51 -19.63
C GLU A 306 16.65 10.21 -18.82
N SER A 307 17.85 9.96 -18.26
CA SER A 307 18.13 8.77 -17.45
C SER A 307 17.27 8.75 -16.20
N LEU A 308 17.24 9.85 -15.44
CA LEU A 308 16.46 9.95 -14.21
C LEU A 308 14.95 9.90 -14.48
N SER A 309 14.49 10.43 -15.62
CA SER A 309 13.06 10.34 -16.00
C SER A 309 12.65 8.90 -16.33
N LYS A 310 13.51 8.10 -16.97
CA LYS A 310 13.27 6.66 -17.17
C LYS A 310 13.21 5.94 -15.85
N PHE A 311 14.14 6.20 -14.96
CA PHE A 311 14.18 5.63 -13.62
C PHE A 311 12.90 5.92 -12.83
N VAL A 312 12.44 7.18 -12.79
CA VAL A 312 11.18 7.56 -12.13
C VAL A 312 9.98 6.81 -12.73
N GLY A 313 9.93 6.70 -14.06
CA GLY A 313 8.89 5.91 -14.73
C GLY A 313 8.86 4.45 -14.29
N VAL A 314 10.02 3.83 -14.06
CA VAL A 314 10.14 2.44 -13.60
C VAL A 314 9.74 2.31 -12.14
N ILE A 315 10.31 3.13 -11.23
CA ILE A 315 10.08 2.97 -9.79
C ILE A 315 8.64 3.27 -9.37
N PHE A 316 7.91 4.09 -10.12
CA PHE A 316 6.49 4.34 -9.83
C PHE A 316 5.60 3.12 -10.11
N ASN A 317 6.10 2.09 -10.79
CA ASN A 317 5.40 0.82 -11.00
C ASN A 317 5.50 -0.18 -9.83
N PHE A 318 6.15 0.17 -8.72
CA PHE A 318 6.01 -0.55 -7.47
C PHE A 318 4.64 -0.25 -6.85
N ARG A 319 3.76 -1.27 -6.77
CA ARG A 319 2.34 -1.11 -6.37
C ARG A 319 1.93 -1.98 -5.20
N LEU A 320 2.91 -2.51 -4.43
CA LEU A 320 2.67 -3.60 -3.49
C LEU A 320 1.68 -3.24 -2.38
N THR A 321 1.88 -2.15 -1.66
CA THR A 321 1.10 -1.86 -0.45
C THR A 321 -0.36 -1.55 -0.78
N PHE A 322 -0.65 -0.35 -1.24
CA PHE A 322 -2.02 0.11 -1.45
C PHE A 322 -2.74 -0.62 -2.59
N GLY A 323 -2.00 -1.12 -3.59
CA GLY A 323 -2.57 -1.95 -4.66
C GLY A 323 -3.19 -3.25 -4.14
N ILE A 324 -2.47 -3.96 -3.25
CA ILE A 324 -2.96 -5.19 -2.61
C ILE A 324 -4.12 -4.87 -1.66
N VAL A 325 -4.00 -3.81 -0.87
CA VAL A 325 -5.05 -3.36 0.03
C VAL A 325 -6.35 -3.08 -0.73
N SER A 326 -6.29 -2.34 -1.83
CA SER A 326 -7.46 -2.03 -2.67
C SER A 326 -8.08 -3.28 -3.26
N ALA A 327 -7.26 -4.20 -3.79
CA ALA A 327 -7.74 -5.47 -4.34
C ALA A 327 -8.42 -6.34 -3.27
N LEU A 328 -7.80 -6.44 -2.08
CA LEU A 328 -8.33 -7.22 -0.96
C LEU A 328 -9.64 -6.61 -0.42
N PHE A 329 -9.71 -5.28 -0.32
CA PHE A 329 -10.95 -4.58 0.02
C PHE A 329 -12.08 -4.96 -0.96
N GLY A 330 -11.81 -4.90 -2.27
CA GLY A 330 -12.78 -5.24 -3.29
C GLY A 330 -13.24 -6.70 -3.25
N LEU A 331 -12.31 -7.62 -2.93
CA LEU A 331 -12.65 -9.04 -2.75
C LEU A 331 -13.51 -9.26 -1.51
N LYS A 332 -13.14 -8.69 -0.36
CA LYS A 332 -13.89 -8.79 0.90
C LYS A 332 -15.28 -8.16 0.80
N ALA A 333 -15.40 -7.04 0.09
CA ALA A 333 -16.66 -6.34 -0.15
C ALA A 333 -17.53 -7.01 -1.25
N GLY A 334 -17.07 -8.10 -1.87
CA GLY A 334 -17.79 -8.79 -2.94
C GLY A 334 -17.91 -7.99 -4.24
N ILE A 335 -17.10 -6.94 -4.43
CA ILE A 335 -17.09 -6.08 -5.63
C ILE A 335 -16.42 -6.79 -6.78
N ILE A 336 -15.29 -7.45 -6.52
CA ILE A 336 -14.58 -8.28 -7.50
C ILE A 336 -14.61 -9.75 -7.07
N ASN A 337 -14.60 -10.62 -8.07
CA ASN A 337 -14.51 -12.05 -7.86
C ASN A 337 -13.05 -12.50 -7.63
N PRO A 338 -12.82 -13.74 -7.14
CA PRO A 338 -11.47 -14.27 -6.90
C PRO A 338 -10.59 -14.33 -8.16
N GLU A 339 -11.17 -14.45 -9.35
CA GLU A 339 -10.44 -14.47 -10.63
C GLU A 339 -9.84 -13.08 -10.93
N THR A 340 -10.65 -12.02 -10.81
CA THR A 340 -10.20 -10.64 -10.98
C THR A 340 -9.17 -10.27 -9.92
N TYR A 341 -9.38 -10.68 -8.66
CA TYR A 341 -8.40 -10.50 -7.59
C TYR A 341 -7.06 -11.15 -7.96
N THR A 342 -7.09 -12.43 -8.38
CA THR A 342 -5.89 -13.17 -8.79
C THR A 342 -5.16 -12.49 -9.94
N ALA A 343 -5.89 -11.98 -10.94
CA ALA A 343 -5.31 -11.22 -12.04
C ALA A 343 -4.61 -9.94 -11.55
N ILE A 344 -5.26 -9.15 -10.68
CA ILE A 344 -4.69 -7.92 -10.11
C ILE A 344 -3.40 -8.22 -9.34
N ILE A 345 -3.42 -9.19 -8.43
CA ILE A 345 -2.24 -9.55 -7.62
C ILE A 345 -1.10 -10.05 -8.51
N THR A 346 -1.41 -10.85 -9.54
CA THR A 346 -0.41 -11.29 -10.52
C THR A 346 0.25 -10.09 -11.22
N VAL A 347 -0.53 -9.09 -11.65
CA VAL A 347 -0.01 -7.86 -12.27
C VAL A 347 0.85 -7.07 -11.29
N ILE A 348 0.42 -6.94 -10.03
CA ILE A 348 1.17 -6.22 -8.99
C ILE A 348 2.54 -6.88 -8.75
N ILE A 349 2.57 -8.20 -8.55
CA ILE A 349 3.81 -8.95 -8.34
C ILE A 349 4.72 -8.83 -9.57
N ALA A 350 4.19 -9.09 -10.77
CA ALA A 350 4.95 -9.04 -12.00
C ALA A 350 5.53 -7.63 -12.26
N SER A 351 4.73 -6.56 -12.04
CA SER A 351 5.22 -5.19 -12.20
C SER A 351 6.33 -4.83 -11.20
N ALA A 352 6.21 -5.30 -9.95
CA ALA A 352 7.23 -5.09 -8.93
C ALA A 352 8.54 -5.85 -9.25
N LEU A 353 8.45 -7.09 -9.74
CA LEU A 353 9.60 -7.88 -10.18
C LEU A 353 10.29 -7.21 -11.38
N ILE A 354 9.53 -6.81 -12.40
CA ILE A 354 10.07 -6.11 -13.58
C ILE A 354 10.78 -4.81 -13.15
N SER A 355 10.13 -4.01 -12.32
CA SER A 355 10.73 -2.76 -11.81
C SER A 355 12.00 -3.02 -11.01
N SER A 356 12.02 -4.05 -10.15
CA SER A 356 13.19 -4.44 -9.36
C SER A 356 14.37 -4.87 -10.25
N ILE A 357 14.12 -5.67 -11.29
CA ILE A 357 15.15 -6.13 -12.21
C ILE A 357 15.74 -4.95 -13.01
N ILE A 358 14.89 -4.04 -13.50
CA ILE A 358 15.33 -2.87 -14.29
C ILE A 358 16.14 -1.93 -13.39
N THR A 359 15.67 -1.63 -12.19
CA THR A 359 16.37 -0.71 -11.27
C THR A 359 17.75 -1.23 -10.87
N ARG A 360 17.93 -2.53 -10.70
CA ARG A 360 19.27 -3.13 -10.43
C ARG A 360 20.24 -2.99 -11.60
N LYS A 361 19.76 -3.18 -12.83
CA LYS A 361 20.62 -3.06 -14.03
C LYS A 361 21.11 -1.63 -14.27
N GLU A 362 20.38 -0.63 -13.81
CA GLU A 362 20.74 0.79 -13.97
C GLU A 362 21.64 1.33 -12.85
N GLU A 363 22.06 0.51 -11.87
CA GLU A 363 22.95 0.92 -10.76
C GLU A 363 24.28 1.53 -11.22
N GLY A 364 24.76 1.23 -12.41
CA GLY A 364 26.01 1.77 -12.96
C GLY A 364 25.87 3.06 -13.78
N GLN A 365 24.67 3.55 -14.10
CA GLN A 365 24.46 4.60 -15.11
C GLN A 365 23.91 5.95 -14.61
N ILE A 366 23.45 6.04 -13.35
CA ILE A 366 22.76 7.24 -12.85
C ILE A 366 23.71 8.20 -12.09
N ILE A 367 24.93 7.77 -11.76
CA ILE A 367 25.90 8.56 -10.98
C ILE A 367 26.91 9.30 -11.89
N GLN A 368 26.74 9.24 -13.20
CA GLN A 368 27.45 10.08 -14.16
C GLN A 368 26.52 11.19 -14.69
#